data_b28b45460714b8423bf296e2c3439be1
#
_entry.id   b28b45460714b8423bf296e2c3439be1
#
_cell.length_a   1.000
_cell.length_b   1.000
_cell.length_c   1.000
_cell.angle_alpha   90.00
_cell.angle_beta   90.00
_cell.angle_gamma   90.00
#
_symmetry.space_group_name_H-M   'P 1'
#
loop_
_entity.id
_entity.type
_entity.pdbx_description
1 polymer ?
#
loop_
_entity_poly.entity_id
_entity_poly.type
_entity_poly.pdbx_seq_one_letter_code
_entity_poly.pdbx_strand_id
1 'polypeptide(L)'
;MKNKRKIIIIVVCVIAAAAIAVGAGVGYYYSRPERTAEKVLTAVYTVDNAEIQRRREAIDNRTFDTYMRERCDGAVTDKCTEGMIVACALYYGATPAKVESIKFLPIDKATGDTASFQYTAVFSDDSDVKERIGHVVMKKENGKWRVDSFGTKSITRAD
;
A
#
# COMPACT_ATOMS: atom_id res chain seq x y z
N MET A 1 -45.87 30.34 -6.86
CA MET A 1 -44.48 30.51 -6.40
C MET A 1 -44.03 29.53 -5.29
N LYS A 2 -44.90 29.12 -4.33
CA LYS A 2 -44.57 28.19 -3.22
C LYS A 2 -44.06 26.81 -3.68
N ASN A 3 -44.60 26.24 -4.74
CA ASN A 3 -44.22 24.89 -5.20
C ASN A 3 -42.81 24.83 -5.84
N LYS A 4 -42.41 25.90 -6.56
CA LYS A 4 -41.06 25.93 -7.19
C LYS A 4 -39.96 25.97 -6.12
N ARG A 5 -40.15 26.71 -5.02
CA ARG A 5 -39.18 26.73 -3.89
C ARG A 5 -39.06 25.38 -3.21
N LYS A 6 -40.18 24.65 -3.00
CA LYS A 6 -40.13 23.31 -2.42
C LYS A 6 -39.36 22.31 -3.29
N ILE A 7 -39.59 22.36 -4.61
CA ILE A 7 -38.89 21.49 -5.57
C ILE A 7 -37.38 21.79 -5.55
N ILE A 8 -36.97 23.06 -5.56
CA ILE A 8 -35.54 23.44 -5.50
C ILE A 8 -34.90 22.93 -4.22
N ILE A 9 -35.54 23.07 -3.07
CA ILE A 9 -35.02 22.57 -1.77
C ILE A 9 -34.83 21.05 -1.83
N ILE A 10 -35.79 20.30 -2.34
CA ILE A 10 -35.71 18.85 -2.44
C ILE A 10 -34.54 18.44 -3.34
N VAL A 11 -34.38 19.07 -4.51
CA VAL A 11 -33.27 18.79 -5.44
C VAL A 11 -31.92 19.07 -4.81
N VAL A 12 -31.78 20.20 -4.09
CA VAL A 12 -30.52 20.53 -3.39
C VAL A 12 -30.22 19.50 -2.29
N CYS A 13 -31.21 19.08 -1.51
CA CYS A 13 -31.04 18.07 -0.47
C CYS A 13 -30.64 16.70 -1.05
N VAL A 14 -31.21 16.30 -2.17
CA VAL A 14 -30.86 15.04 -2.86
C VAL A 14 -29.42 15.09 -3.38
N ILE A 15 -29.01 16.20 -4.01
CA ILE A 15 -27.64 16.38 -4.49
C ILE A 15 -26.64 16.38 -3.33
N ALA A 16 -26.94 17.07 -2.23
CA ALA A 16 -26.10 17.08 -1.05
C ALA A 16 -25.97 15.68 -0.42
N ALA A 17 -27.08 14.94 -0.29
CA ALA A 17 -27.06 13.58 0.22
C ALA A 17 -26.26 12.62 -0.67
N ALA A 18 -26.39 12.74 -2.00
CA ALA A 18 -25.60 11.97 -2.96
C ALA A 18 -24.08 12.29 -2.86
N ALA A 19 -23.73 13.57 -2.72
CA ALA A 19 -22.33 13.99 -2.56
C ALA A 19 -21.73 13.45 -1.25
N ILE A 20 -22.49 13.46 -0.15
CA ILE A 20 -22.05 12.89 1.13
C ILE A 20 -21.89 11.37 1.02
N ALA A 21 -22.82 10.67 0.38
CA ALA A 21 -22.74 9.22 0.20
C ALA A 21 -21.53 8.81 -0.66
N VAL A 22 -21.26 9.53 -1.73
CA VAL A 22 -20.07 9.32 -2.58
C VAL A 22 -18.79 9.63 -1.78
N GLY A 23 -18.74 10.76 -1.08
CA GLY A 23 -17.60 11.14 -0.26
C GLY A 23 -17.31 10.15 0.87
N ALA A 24 -18.35 9.64 1.56
CA ALA A 24 -18.23 8.61 2.58
C ALA A 24 -17.77 7.27 2.00
N GLY A 25 -18.32 6.87 0.83
CA GLY A 25 -17.91 5.65 0.13
C GLY A 25 -16.46 5.69 -0.33
N VAL A 26 -16.02 6.81 -0.89
CA VAL A 26 -14.62 7.04 -1.29
C VAL A 26 -13.72 7.05 -0.07
N GLY A 27 -14.07 7.78 0.99
CA GLY A 27 -13.31 7.81 2.25
C GLY A 27 -13.18 6.43 2.88
N TYR A 28 -14.25 5.64 2.92
CA TYR A 28 -14.23 4.27 3.41
C TYR A 28 -13.36 3.36 2.55
N TYR A 29 -13.41 3.50 1.23
CA TYR A 29 -12.59 2.72 0.30
C TYR A 29 -11.10 2.98 0.51
N TYR A 30 -10.68 4.25 0.62
CA TYR A 30 -9.28 4.61 0.84
C TYR A 30 -8.80 4.39 2.29
N SER A 31 -9.71 4.21 3.24
CA SER A 31 -9.36 3.93 4.64
C SER A 31 -9.14 2.45 4.95
N ARG A 32 -9.25 1.56 3.96
CA ARG A 32 -9.04 0.13 4.15
C ARG A 32 -7.56 -0.20 4.32
N PRO A 33 -7.19 -1.06 5.28
CA PRO A 33 -5.81 -1.46 5.49
C PRO A 33 -5.19 -2.11 4.26
N GLU A 34 -5.97 -2.88 3.46
CA GLU A 34 -5.50 -3.54 2.24
C GLU A 34 -4.99 -2.53 1.19
N ARG A 35 -5.64 -1.38 1.06
CA ARG A 35 -5.22 -0.35 0.12
C ARG A 35 -3.90 0.30 0.51
N THR A 36 -3.72 0.52 1.80
CA THR A 36 -2.45 1.00 2.32
C THR A 36 -1.34 -0.03 2.13
N ALA A 37 -1.63 -1.30 2.40
CA ALA A 37 -0.70 -2.40 2.17
C ALA A 37 -0.33 -2.53 0.68
N GLU A 38 -1.32 -2.49 -0.23
CA GLU A 38 -1.12 -2.53 -1.69
C GLU A 38 -0.17 -1.42 -2.15
N LYS A 39 -0.41 -0.19 -1.72
CA LYS A 39 0.43 0.96 -2.06
C LYS A 39 1.87 0.76 -1.60
N VAL A 40 2.08 0.37 -0.35
CA VAL A 40 3.41 0.14 0.21
C VAL A 40 4.11 -1.01 -0.49
N LEU A 41 3.47 -2.17 -0.63
CA LEU A 41 4.08 -3.33 -1.28
C LEU A 41 4.39 -3.05 -2.76
N THR A 42 3.52 -2.33 -3.48
CA THR A 42 3.79 -1.88 -4.84
C THR A 42 5.01 -0.97 -4.90
N ALA A 43 5.13 0.01 -3.99
CA ALA A 43 6.28 0.91 -3.91
C ALA A 43 7.58 0.16 -3.57
N VAL A 44 7.52 -0.86 -2.71
CA VAL A 44 8.68 -1.67 -2.34
C VAL A 44 9.11 -2.60 -3.47
N TYR A 45 8.18 -3.26 -4.13
CA TYR A 45 8.45 -4.33 -5.10
C TYR A 45 8.60 -3.85 -6.54
N THR A 46 8.05 -2.70 -6.90
CA THR A 46 8.26 -2.11 -8.23
C THR A 46 9.59 -1.36 -8.24
N VAL A 47 10.54 -1.88 -9.00
CA VAL A 47 11.92 -1.40 -9.04
C VAL A 47 12.42 -1.40 -10.49
N ASP A 48 12.86 -0.26 -10.97
CA ASP A 48 13.62 -0.12 -12.21
C ASP A 48 15.13 0.10 -11.92
N ASN A 49 15.94 0.17 -12.96
CA ASN A 49 17.38 0.39 -12.80
C ASN A 49 17.71 1.71 -12.08
N ALA A 50 16.93 2.76 -12.32
CA ALA A 50 17.11 4.04 -11.66
C ALA A 50 16.73 3.97 -10.17
N GLU A 51 15.69 3.21 -9.85
CA GLU A 51 15.28 2.96 -8.47
C GLU A 51 16.32 2.13 -7.71
N ILE A 52 16.91 1.11 -8.34
CA ILE A 52 17.99 0.32 -7.76
C ILE A 52 19.15 1.24 -7.37
N GLN A 53 19.52 2.15 -8.27
CA GLN A 53 20.61 3.09 -8.03
C GLN A 53 20.27 4.05 -6.88
N ARG A 54 19.07 4.63 -6.86
CA ARG A 54 18.63 5.52 -5.75
C ARG A 54 18.64 4.82 -4.39
N ARG A 55 18.24 3.55 -4.34
CA ARG A 55 18.29 2.75 -3.09
C ARG A 55 19.70 2.52 -2.61
N ARG A 56 20.63 2.21 -3.52
CA ARG A 56 22.05 2.05 -3.19
C ARG A 56 22.63 3.35 -2.64
N GLU A 57 22.41 4.47 -3.32
CA GLU A 57 22.83 5.79 -2.85
C GLU A 57 22.26 6.15 -1.48
N ALA A 58 20.99 5.83 -1.24
CA ALA A 58 20.35 6.06 0.06
C ALA A 58 20.95 5.18 1.18
N ILE A 59 21.35 3.93 0.87
CA ILE A 59 22.05 3.05 1.81
C ILE A 59 23.44 3.60 2.12
N ASP A 60 24.22 3.95 1.09
CA ASP A 60 25.58 4.46 1.24
C ASP A 60 25.62 5.77 2.02
N ASN A 61 24.64 6.63 1.80
CA ASN A 61 24.46 7.91 2.51
C ASN A 61 23.76 7.79 3.88
N ARG A 62 23.36 6.58 4.30
CA ARG A 62 22.61 6.33 5.55
C ARG A 62 21.28 7.08 5.64
N THR A 63 20.62 7.32 4.50
CA THR A 63 19.31 8.01 4.40
C THR A 63 18.19 7.09 3.94
N PHE A 64 18.42 5.78 3.94
CA PHE A 64 17.49 4.79 3.40
C PHE A 64 16.12 4.82 4.10
N ASP A 65 16.06 5.01 5.42
CA ASP A 65 14.81 5.08 6.17
C ASP A 65 13.94 6.26 5.71
N THR A 66 14.56 7.43 5.56
CA THR A 66 13.90 8.63 5.07
C THR A 66 13.41 8.41 3.64
N TYR A 67 14.28 7.88 2.78
CA TYR A 67 13.97 7.59 1.39
C TYR A 67 12.76 6.64 1.26
N MET A 68 12.75 5.51 1.98
CA MET A 68 11.65 4.54 1.90
C MET A 68 10.37 5.07 2.53
N ARG A 69 10.47 5.90 3.57
CA ARG A 69 9.30 6.55 4.17
C ARG A 69 8.63 7.50 3.18
N GLU A 70 9.39 8.32 2.49
CA GLU A 70 8.89 9.23 1.44
C GLU A 70 8.28 8.44 0.27
N ARG A 71 8.97 7.40 -0.20
CA ARG A 71 8.49 6.55 -1.29
C ARG A 71 7.19 5.84 -0.95
N CYS A 72 6.95 5.51 0.31
CA CYS A 72 5.71 4.93 0.81
C CYS A 72 4.69 5.98 1.30
N ASP A 73 4.89 7.27 1.02
CA ASP A 73 4.05 8.39 1.48
C ASP A 73 3.78 8.35 3.00
N GLY A 74 4.76 7.98 3.79
CA GLY A 74 4.64 7.85 5.24
C GLY A 74 3.70 6.73 5.71
N ALA A 75 3.28 5.83 4.82
CA ALA A 75 2.35 4.73 5.14
C ALA A 75 3.04 3.51 5.79
N VAL A 76 4.20 3.70 6.39
CA VAL A 76 5.00 2.68 7.10
C VAL A 76 5.30 3.16 8.51
N THR A 77 5.46 2.22 9.46
CA THR A 77 5.95 2.51 10.81
C THR A 77 7.48 2.59 10.82
N ASP A 78 8.07 3.13 11.88
CA ASP A 78 9.53 3.18 12.06
C ASP A 78 10.11 1.76 12.06
N LYS A 79 9.48 0.85 12.77
CA LYS A 79 9.86 -0.58 12.79
C LYS A 79 9.86 -1.20 11.39
N CYS A 80 8.90 -0.85 10.55
CA CYS A 80 8.84 -1.37 9.18
C CYS A 80 10.02 -0.84 8.33
N THR A 81 10.36 0.44 8.43
CA THR A 81 11.48 1.02 7.69
C THR A 81 12.82 0.42 8.09
N GLU A 82 13.07 0.20 9.38
CA GLU A 82 14.28 -0.48 9.87
C GLU A 82 14.43 -1.89 9.26
N GLY A 83 13.33 -2.66 9.18
CA GLY A 83 13.32 -3.98 8.53
C GLY A 83 13.53 -3.94 7.02
N MET A 84 13.13 -2.86 6.35
CA MET A 84 13.25 -2.71 4.90
C MET A 84 14.69 -2.62 4.41
N ILE A 85 15.63 -2.07 5.19
CA ILE A 85 17.05 -1.97 4.82
C ILE A 85 17.58 -3.35 4.46
N VAL A 86 17.40 -4.32 5.34
CA VAL A 86 17.87 -5.69 5.14
C VAL A 86 17.15 -6.35 3.96
N ALA A 87 15.83 -6.20 3.90
CA ALA A 87 15.01 -6.79 2.84
C ALA A 87 15.37 -6.22 1.46
N CYS A 88 15.50 -4.90 1.34
CA CYS A 88 15.83 -4.25 0.07
C CYS A 88 17.28 -4.50 -0.36
N ALA A 89 18.21 -4.56 0.58
CA ALA A 89 19.61 -4.84 0.27
C ALA A 89 19.82 -6.29 -0.21
N LEU A 90 19.09 -7.26 0.36
CA LEU A 90 19.29 -8.68 0.08
C LEU A 90 18.34 -9.24 -0.99
N TYR A 91 17.10 -8.74 -1.10
CA TYR A 91 16.04 -9.43 -1.85
C TYR A 91 15.28 -8.58 -2.88
N TYR A 92 15.20 -7.26 -2.69
CA TYR A 92 14.25 -6.42 -3.46
C TYR A 92 14.91 -5.34 -4.30
N GLY A 93 16.23 -5.35 -4.44
CA GLY A 93 16.96 -4.30 -5.13
C GLY A 93 18.00 -4.78 -6.12
N ALA A 94 18.05 -6.09 -6.42
CA ALA A 94 19.10 -6.64 -7.28
C ALA A 94 18.72 -6.64 -8.76
N THR A 95 17.43 -6.81 -9.10
CA THR A 95 16.92 -6.88 -10.48
C THR A 95 15.67 -6.04 -10.63
N PRO A 96 15.45 -5.42 -11.81
CA PRO A 96 14.20 -4.74 -12.11
C PRO A 96 12.99 -5.66 -11.97
N ALA A 97 11.92 -5.14 -11.41
CA ALA A 97 10.66 -5.85 -11.24
C ALA A 97 9.50 -4.83 -11.23
N LYS A 98 8.37 -5.20 -11.82
CA LYS A 98 7.16 -4.39 -11.85
C LYS A 98 5.99 -5.20 -11.36
N VAL A 99 5.35 -4.73 -10.30
CA VAL A 99 4.12 -5.34 -9.79
C VAL A 99 2.95 -5.02 -10.72
N GLU A 100 2.21 -6.04 -11.11
CA GLU A 100 0.97 -5.90 -11.89
C GLU A 100 -0.27 -5.95 -11.01
N SER A 101 -0.27 -6.84 -10.01
CA SER A 101 -1.40 -6.95 -9.09
C SER A 101 -0.97 -7.49 -7.74
N ILE A 102 -1.72 -7.13 -6.71
CA ILE A 102 -1.58 -7.70 -5.37
C ILE A 102 -2.97 -8.14 -4.88
N LYS A 103 -3.08 -9.39 -4.45
CA LYS A 103 -4.28 -9.95 -3.84
C LYS A 103 -4.03 -10.17 -2.36
N PHE A 104 -5.05 -9.91 -1.54
CA PHE A 104 -4.99 -10.08 -0.09
C PHE A 104 -6.01 -11.10 0.39
N LEU A 105 -5.58 -11.95 1.32
CA LEU A 105 -6.42 -12.85 2.08
C LEU A 105 -6.27 -12.50 3.56
N PRO A 106 -7.34 -12.15 4.29
CA PRO A 106 -7.27 -11.91 5.72
C PRO A 106 -6.75 -13.15 6.45
N ILE A 107 -5.78 -12.98 7.35
CA ILE A 107 -5.31 -14.05 8.25
C ILE A 107 -6.18 -14.02 9.50
N ASP A 108 -6.41 -12.82 10.04
CA ASP A 108 -7.24 -12.60 11.21
C ASP A 108 -8.29 -11.53 10.93
N LYS A 109 -9.40 -11.55 11.68
CA LYS A 109 -10.33 -10.43 11.70
C LYS A 109 -9.60 -9.21 12.24
N ALA A 110 -9.66 -8.09 11.50
CA ALA A 110 -9.13 -6.83 11.97
C ALA A 110 -9.72 -6.51 13.36
N THR A 111 -8.85 -6.40 14.36
CA THR A 111 -9.23 -6.07 15.74
C THR A 111 -8.74 -4.67 16.06
N GLY A 112 -9.67 -3.68 16.07
CA GLY A 112 -9.35 -2.31 16.45
C GLY A 112 -8.27 -1.68 15.56
N ASP A 113 -7.03 -1.65 16.07
CA ASP A 113 -5.90 -0.94 15.46
C ASP A 113 -4.90 -1.85 14.73
N THR A 114 -5.20 -3.14 14.57
CA THR A 114 -4.34 -4.09 13.86
C THR A 114 -5.12 -4.90 12.83
N ALA A 115 -4.45 -5.26 11.73
CA ALA A 115 -4.95 -6.16 10.70
C ALA A 115 -3.78 -6.95 10.10
N SER A 116 -4.02 -8.22 9.74
CA SER A 116 -3.00 -9.08 9.14
C SER A 116 -3.53 -9.76 7.89
N PHE A 117 -2.72 -9.79 6.84
CA PHE A 117 -3.07 -10.37 5.56
C PHE A 117 -1.96 -11.26 5.04
N GLN A 118 -2.33 -12.36 4.42
CA GLN A 118 -1.49 -13.00 3.41
C GLN A 118 -1.65 -12.22 2.11
N TYR A 119 -0.57 -11.94 1.41
CA TYR A 119 -0.63 -11.33 0.09
C TYR A 119 0.00 -12.24 -0.96
N THR A 120 -0.48 -12.09 -2.20
CA THR A 120 0.11 -12.64 -3.41
C THR A 120 0.34 -11.48 -4.37
N ALA A 121 1.61 -11.16 -4.64
CA ALA A 121 2.01 -10.17 -5.63
C ALA A 121 2.44 -10.85 -6.91
N VAL A 122 1.82 -10.45 -8.03
CA VAL A 122 2.13 -10.92 -9.39
C VAL A 122 2.93 -9.84 -10.09
N PHE A 123 3.97 -10.25 -10.81
CA PHE A 123 4.90 -9.37 -11.50
C PHE A 123 4.74 -9.50 -13.02
N SER A 124 5.17 -8.46 -13.74
CA SER A 124 5.17 -8.43 -15.20
C SER A 124 6.06 -9.53 -15.81
N ASP A 125 5.79 -9.87 -17.06
CA ASP A 125 6.46 -10.98 -17.77
C ASP A 125 7.95 -10.75 -18.00
N ASP A 126 8.41 -9.51 -18.01
CA ASP A 126 9.83 -9.12 -18.12
C ASP A 126 10.59 -9.17 -16.79
N SER A 127 9.92 -9.53 -15.69
CA SER A 127 10.55 -9.68 -14.37
C SER A 127 11.07 -11.10 -14.16
N ASP A 128 12.25 -11.24 -13.53
CA ASP A 128 12.81 -12.54 -13.10
C ASP A 128 11.93 -13.25 -12.07
N VAL A 129 11.10 -12.50 -11.36
CA VAL A 129 10.15 -13.00 -10.39
C VAL A 129 8.75 -12.92 -10.98
N LYS A 130 8.03 -14.03 -10.98
CA LYS A 130 6.64 -14.11 -11.44
C LYS A 130 5.65 -13.86 -10.32
N GLU A 131 5.93 -14.42 -9.16
CA GLU A 131 5.01 -14.33 -8.02
C GLU A 131 5.77 -14.28 -6.69
N ARG A 132 5.25 -13.52 -5.74
CA ARG A 132 5.65 -13.55 -4.33
C ARG A 132 4.44 -13.75 -3.45
N ILE A 133 4.52 -14.71 -2.54
CA ILE A 133 3.54 -14.91 -1.49
C ILE A 133 4.19 -14.54 -0.16
N GLY A 134 3.49 -13.75 0.64
CA GLY A 134 3.99 -13.31 1.92
C GLY A 134 2.89 -12.92 2.89
N HIS A 135 3.26 -12.26 3.95
CA HIS A 135 2.35 -11.70 4.93
C HIS A 135 2.66 -10.23 5.18
N VAL A 136 1.65 -9.48 5.55
CA VAL A 136 1.75 -8.06 5.92
C VAL A 136 0.92 -7.83 7.18
N VAL A 137 1.51 -7.10 8.12
CA VAL A 137 0.85 -6.66 9.36
C VAL A 137 0.66 -5.16 9.26
N MET A 138 -0.56 -4.74 9.54
CA MET A 138 -0.98 -3.35 9.53
C MET A 138 -1.25 -2.88 10.95
N LYS A 139 -0.89 -1.63 11.23
CA LYS A 139 -1.18 -0.95 12.49
C LYS A 139 -1.82 0.41 12.21
N LYS A 140 -2.80 0.77 13.02
CA LYS A 140 -3.43 2.08 12.94
C LYS A 140 -2.76 3.05 13.90
N GLU A 141 -2.19 4.13 13.36
CA GLU A 141 -1.55 5.19 14.13
C GLU A 141 -2.17 6.53 13.76
N ASN A 142 -2.64 7.27 14.77
CA ASN A 142 -3.32 8.55 14.56
C ASN A 142 -4.49 8.47 13.56
N GLY A 143 -5.26 7.38 13.64
CA GLY A 143 -6.41 7.14 12.76
C GLY A 143 -6.07 6.66 11.34
N LYS A 144 -4.79 6.52 10.98
CA LYS A 144 -4.33 6.09 9.66
C LYS A 144 -3.68 4.71 9.73
N TRP A 145 -3.99 3.85 8.75
CA TRP A 145 -3.33 2.57 8.60
C TRP A 145 -1.90 2.75 8.08
N ARG A 146 -0.97 1.99 8.66
CA ARG A 146 0.44 1.89 8.24
C ARG A 146 0.86 0.44 8.20
N VAL A 147 1.80 0.10 7.32
CA VAL A 147 2.46 -1.21 7.35
C VAL A 147 3.44 -1.22 8.51
N ASP A 148 3.25 -2.17 9.43
CA ASP A 148 4.12 -2.38 10.60
C ASP A 148 5.23 -3.39 10.32
N SER A 149 4.90 -4.40 9.53
CA SER A 149 5.88 -5.35 9.01
C SER A 149 5.34 -6.10 7.81
N PHE A 150 6.21 -6.62 6.98
CA PHE A 150 5.87 -7.57 5.93
C PHE A 150 7.03 -8.55 5.71
N GLY A 151 6.71 -9.72 5.15
CA GLY A 151 7.70 -10.75 4.87
C GLY A 151 7.29 -11.59 3.67
N THR A 152 8.28 -12.20 3.02
CA THR A 152 8.06 -13.13 1.91
C THR A 152 8.16 -14.57 2.43
N LYS A 153 7.17 -15.39 2.10
CA LYS A 153 7.12 -16.83 2.42
C LYS A 153 7.65 -17.67 1.27
N SER A 154 7.29 -17.34 0.04
CA SER A 154 7.73 -18.03 -1.17
C SER A 154 7.88 -17.07 -2.35
N ILE A 155 8.75 -17.47 -3.30
CA ILE A 155 9.04 -16.73 -4.53
C ILE A 155 9.02 -17.74 -5.67
N THR A 156 8.20 -17.48 -6.69
CA THR A 156 8.22 -18.21 -7.97
C THR A 156 9.00 -17.36 -8.97
N ARG A 157 10.02 -17.97 -9.61
CA ARG A 157 10.85 -17.31 -10.62
C ARG A 157 10.40 -17.70 -12.03
N ALA A 158 10.80 -16.92 -13.01
CA ALA A 158 10.74 -17.33 -14.42
C ALA A 158 11.71 -18.50 -14.65
N ASP A 159 11.27 -19.48 -15.43
CA ASP A 159 12.10 -20.58 -15.91
C ASP A 159 13.09 -20.10 -16.98
#